data_9517052f5c31c2af62d2425bbc78d880
#
_entry.id   9517052f5c31c2af62d2425bbc78d880
#
_cell.length_a   1.000
_cell.length_b   1.000
_cell.length_c   1.000
_cell.angle_alpha   90.00
_cell.angle_beta   90.00
_cell.angle_gamma   90.00
#
_symmetry.space_group_name_H-M   'P 1'
#
loop_
_entity.id
_entity.type
_entity.pdbx_description
1 polymer ?
#
loop_
_entity_poly.entity_id
_entity_poly.type
_entity_poly.pdbx_seq_one_letter_code
_entity_poly.pdbx_strand_id
1 'polypeptide(L)'
;MTTLYLVAAFIIGACISLQAPINNQLAQAFGQNTILAALFSFLVGTAFLLVVAVAGGNIPTALAALPSQPLWKLCGGFLGAAFIIGSIYLVPKIGLASLLALVICGQLISSLMLDHFGLVGLVERKLTPVKLVGAIVIMAGVVFMLFGDRLLNALRSS
;
A
#
# COMPACT_ATOMS: atom_id res chain seq x y z
N MET A 1 12.83 -21.97 1.16
CA MET A 1 12.27 -20.88 1.99
C MET A 1 12.00 -19.59 1.19
N THR A 2 12.91 -19.15 0.33
CA THR A 2 12.76 -17.89 -0.44
C THR A 2 11.48 -17.84 -1.30
N THR A 3 11.17 -18.94 -2.01
CA THR A 3 9.99 -19.01 -2.89
C THR A 3 8.66 -18.83 -2.14
N LEU A 4 8.55 -19.41 -0.93
CA LEU A 4 7.36 -19.26 -0.08
C LEU A 4 7.12 -17.79 0.30
N TYR A 5 8.18 -17.07 0.67
CA TYR A 5 8.08 -15.64 1.01
C TYR A 5 7.69 -14.78 -0.20
N LEU A 6 8.18 -15.13 -1.40
CA LEU A 6 7.79 -14.43 -2.64
C LEU A 6 6.32 -14.65 -2.97
N VAL A 7 5.84 -15.89 -2.86
CA VAL A 7 4.42 -16.20 -3.07
C VAL A 7 3.54 -15.50 -2.02
N ALA A 8 3.94 -15.53 -0.75
CA ALA A 8 3.21 -14.84 0.31
C ALA A 8 3.13 -13.32 0.05
N ALA A 9 4.23 -12.68 -0.37
CA ALA A 9 4.25 -11.27 -0.72
C ALA A 9 3.30 -10.95 -1.90
N PHE A 10 3.27 -11.82 -2.91
CA PHE A 10 2.33 -11.68 -4.04
C PHE A 10 0.87 -11.76 -3.59
N ILE A 11 0.52 -12.73 -2.73
CA ILE A 11 -0.83 -12.89 -2.18
C ILE A 11 -1.23 -11.66 -1.35
N ILE A 12 -0.32 -11.13 -0.53
CA ILE A 12 -0.56 -9.88 0.23
C ILE A 12 -0.86 -8.73 -0.72
N GLY A 13 -0.11 -8.60 -1.82
CA GLY A 13 -0.37 -7.60 -2.85
C GLY A 13 -1.75 -7.76 -3.49
N ALA A 14 -2.17 -8.99 -3.78
CA ALA A 14 -3.51 -9.29 -4.30
C ALA A 14 -4.61 -8.91 -3.29
N CYS A 15 -4.42 -9.16 -2.00
CA CYS A 15 -5.37 -8.74 -0.95
C CYS A 15 -5.51 -7.20 -0.91
N ILE A 16 -4.40 -6.48 -1.00
CA ILE A 16 -4.41 -5.01 -1.04
C ILE A 16 -5.17 -4.49 -2.28
N SER A 17 -5.01 -5.14 -3.43
CA SER A 17 -5.69 -4.72 -4.66
C SER A 17 -7.21 -4.91 -4.59
N LEU A 18 -7.69 -5.92 -3.89
CA LEU A 18 -9.12 -6.17 -3.67
C LEU A 18 -9.74 -5.20 -2.65
N GLN A 19 -8.96 -4.71 -1.70
CA GLN A 19 -9.45 -3.84 -0.64
C GLN A 19 -10.03 -2.52 -1.18
N ALA A 20 -9.38 -1.91 -2.16
CA ALA A 20 -9.81 -0.63 -2.71
C ALA A 20 -11.20 -0.67 -3.37
N PRO A 21 -11.52 -1.61 -4.30
CA PRO A 21 -12.87 -1.70 -4.88
C PRO A 21 -13.94 -2.13 -3.87
N ILE A 22 -13.61 -2.99 -2.89
CA ILE A 22 -14.55 -3.38 -1.83
C ILE A 22 -14.93 -2.15 -0.99
N ASN A 23 -13.94 -1.36 -0.56
CA ASN A 23 -14.18 -0.16 0.21
C ASN A 23 -14.90 0.94 -0.61
N ASN A 24 -14.69 0.97 -1.93
CA ASN A 24 -15.44 1.87 -2.80
C ASN A 24 -16.93 1.50 -2.85
N GLN A 25 -17.26 0.21 -2.95
CA GLN A 25 -18.66 -0.24 -2.88
C GLN A 25 -19.29 0.11 -1.52
N LEU A 26 -18.54 -0.05 -0.43
CA LEU A 26 -19.01 0.34 0.90
C LEU A 26 -19.25 1.85 0.99
N ALA A 27 -18.40 2.68 0.39
CA ALA A 27 -18.60 4.13 0.31
C ALA A 27 -19.86 4.48 -0.45
N GLN A 28 -20.14 3.78 -1.56
CA GLN A 28 -21.38 3.97 -2.33
C GLN A 28 -22.62 3.66 -1.47
N ALA A 29 -22.60 2.55 -0.72
CA ALA A 29 -23.68 2.20 0.19
C ALA A 29 -23.90 3.25 1.31
N PHE A 30 -22.86 4.01 1.66
CA PHE A 30 -22.90 5.10 2.64
C PHE A 30 -23.10 6.49 1.99
N GLY A 31 -23.76 6.56 0.84
CA GLY A 31 -24.03 7.82 0.16
C GLY A 31 -22.76 8.53 -0.33
N GLN A 32 -21.80 7.79 -0.86
CA GLN A 32 -20.50 8.28 -1.34
C GLN A 32 -19.58 8.78 -0.20
N ASN A 33 -19.83 8.35 1.03
CA ASN A 33 -19.02 8.77 2.18
C ASN A 33 -17.76 7.90 2.32
N THR A 34 -16.68 8.36 1.72
CA THR A 34 -15.35 7.71 1.73
C THR A 34 -14.80 7.53 3.15
N ILE A 35 -15.02 8.53 4.02
CA ILE A 35 -14.49 8.53 5.39
C ILE A 35 -15.18 7.45 6.22
N LEU A 36 -16.51 7.35 6.14
CA LEU A 36 -17.24 6.30 6.86
C LEU A 36 -16.86 4.91 6.34
N ALA A 37 -16.71 4.73 5.03
CA ALA A 37 -16.27 3.46 4.46
C ALA A 37 -14.88 3.05 4.99
N ALA A 38 -13.94 3.99 5.01
CA ALA A 38 -12.61 3.76 5.59
C ALA A 38 -12.71 3.41 7.08
N LEU A 39 -13.49 4.17 7.87
CA LEU A 39 -13.67 3.93 9.30
C LEU A 39 -14.20 2.51 9.57
N PHE A 40 -15.28 2.10 8.91
CA PHE A 40 -15.86 0.77 9.11
C PHE A 40 -14.91 -0.35 8.65
N SER A 41 -14.19 -0.16 7.55
CA SER A 41 -13.17 -1.10 7.09
C SER A 41 -12.07 -1.29 8.15
N PHE A 42 -11.57 -0.20 8.73
CA PHE A 42 -10.57 -0.26 9.80
C PHE A 42 -11.12 -0.85 11.10
N LEU A 43 -12.39 -0.60 11.44
CA LEU A 43 -13.03 -1.22 12.61
C LEU A 43 -13.07 -2.74 12.46
N VAL A 44 -13.47 -3.26 11.31
CA VAL A 44 -13.46 -4.70 11.02
C VAL A 44 -12.04 -5.25 11.09
N GLY A 45 -11.07 -4.56 10.48
CA GLY A 45 -9.65 -4.92 10.56
C GLY A 45 -9.12 -4.92 11.99
N THR A 46 -9.50 -3.92 12.79
CA THR A 46 -9.14 -3.82 14.21
C THR A 46 -9.74 -4.97 15.01
N ALA A 47 -11.01 -5.32 14.78
CA ALA A 47 -11.65 -6.45 15.45
C ALA A 47 -10.94 -7.76 15.12
N PHE A 48 -10.59 -7.99 13.85
CA PHE A 48 -9.81 -9.16 13.43
C PHE A 48 -8.44 -9.20 14.13
N LEU A 49 -7.70 -8.09 14.13
CA LEU A 49 -6.39 -8.00 14.77
C LEU A 49 -6.50 -8.21 16.29
N LEU A 50 -7.57 -7.72 16.93
CA LEU A 50 -7.80 -7.93 18.35
C LEU A 50 -7.97 -9.42 18.67
N VAL A 51 -8.75 -10.16 17.87
CA VAL A 51 -8.92 -11.62 18.03
C VAL A 51 -7.58 -12.34 17.91
N VAL A 52 -6.78 -11.98 16.89
CA VAL A 52 -5.45 -12.58 16.69
C VAL A 52 -4.50 -12.22 17.83
N ALA A 53 -4.53 -10.98 18.32
CA ALA A 53 -3.68 -10.53 19.42
C ALA A 53 -4.03 -11.22 20.74
N VAL A 54 -5.33 -11.40 21.01
CA VAL A 54 -5.79 -12.15 22.20
C VAL A 54 -5.32 -13.61 22.12
N ALA A 55 -5.45 -14.24 20.96
CA ALA A 55 -4.97 -15.61 20.76
C ALA A 55 -3.42 -15.72 20.85
N GLY A 56 -2.69 -14.67 20.48
CA GLY A 56 -1.22 -14.59 20.58
C GLY A 56 -0.68 -14.33 21.99
N GLY A 57 -1.49 -13.91 22.95
CA GLY A 57 -1.20 -13.92 24.39
C GLY A 57 -0.30 -12.83 24.95
N ASN A 58 0.06 -11.78 24.23
CA ASN A 58 1.03 -10.76 24.68
C ASN A 58 0.48 -9.31 24.85
N ILE A 59 -0.84 -9.16 24.93
CA ILE A 59 -1.48 -7.84 25.05
C ILE A 59 -1.00 -7.06 26.30
N PRO A 60 -0.92 -7.64 27.52
CA PRO A 60 -0.49 -6.89 28.71
C PRO A 60 0.92 -6.30 28.56
N THR A 61 1.85 -7.07 28.00
CA THR A 61 3.23 -6.63 27.78
C THR A 61 3.30 -5.50 26.75
N ALA A 62 2.53 -5.61 25.67
CA ALA A 62 2.45 -4.57 24.64
C ALA A 62 1.86 -3.26 25.18
N LEU A 63 0.78 -3.34 25.98
CA LEU A 63 0.16 -2.17 26.60
C LEU A 63 1.10 -1.49 27.60
N ALA A 64 1.86 -2.27 28.38
CA ALA A 64 2.83 -1.73 29.32
C ALA A 64 4.00 -1.03 28.61
N ALA A 65 4.40 -1.48 27.43
CA ALA A 65 5.46 -0.88 26.64
C ALA A 65 5.00 0.36 25.82
N LEU A 66 3.71 0.50 25.56
CA LEU A 66 3.17 1.55 24.68
C LEU A 66 3.50 3.00 25.13
N PRO A 67 3.38 3.38 26.41
CA PRO A 67 3.68 4.74 26.86
C PRO A 67 5.14 5.16 26.66
N SER A 68 6.06 4.20 26.59
CA SER A 68 7.49 4.46 26.36
C SER A 68 7.86 4.61 24.88
N GLN A 69 6.93 4.36 23.96
CA GLN A 69 7.22 4.45 22.54
C GLN A 69 7.07 5.90 22.04
N PRO A 70 7.98 6.39 21.20
CA PRO A 70 7.84 7.70 20.58
C PRO A 70 6.64 7.72 19.62
N LEU A 71 5.90 8.84 19.61
CA LEU A 71 4.65 9.00 18.86
C LEU A 71 4.77 8.70 17.37
N TRP A 72 5.91 8.95 16.75
CA TRP A 72 6.11 8.68 15.34
C TRP A 72 5.93 7.20 14.95
N LYS A 73 6.19 6.26 15.88
CA LYS A 73 5.95 4.83 15.63
C LYS A 73 4.46 4.48 15.49
N LEU A 74 3.59 5.33 15.99
CA LEU A 74 2.14 5.16 15.88
C LEU A 74 1.57 5.76 14.58
N CYS A 75 2.38 6.54 13.83
CA CYS A 75 1.94 7.17 12.58
C CYS A 75 1.59 6.15 11.49
N GLY A 76 2.00 4.88 11.59
CA GLY A 76 1.63 3.83 10.64
C GLY A 76 0.13 3.68 10.44
N GLY A 77 -0.66 3.78 11.53
CA GLY A 77 -2.12 3.75 11.45
C GLY A 77 -2.70 4.94 10.69
N PHE A 78 -2.15 6.14 10.89
CA PHE A 78 -2.53 7.35 10.16
C PHE A 78 -2.21 7.22 8.66
N LEU A 79 -1.01 6.76 8.32
CA LEU A 79 -0.60 6.53 6.93
C LEU A 79 -1.50 5.49 6.24
N GLY A 80 -1.86 4.41 6.95
CA GLY A 80 -2.80 3.42 6.44
C GLY A 80 -4.18 4.02 6.18
N ALA A 81 -4.70 4.83 7.10
CA ALA A 81 -5.99 5.50 6.93
C ALA A 81 -5.97 6.46 5.73
N ALA A 82 -4.92 7.27 5.59
CA ALA A 82 -4.74 8.16 4.45
C ALA A 82 -4.70 7.40 3.12
N PHE A 83 -3.99 6.26 3.08
CA PHE A 83 -3.95 5.38 1.91
C PHE A 83 -5.33 4.85 1.54
N ILE A 84 -6.11 4.34 2.49
CA ILE A 84 -7.45 3.81 2.24
C ILE A 84 -8.40 4.90 1.76
N ILE A 85 -8.46 6.05 2.43
CA ILE A 85 -9.30 7.19 2.04
C ILE A 85 -8.93 7.64 0.61
N GLY A 86 -7.63 7.82 0.34
CA GLY A 86 -7.14 8.19 -0.98
C GLY A 86 -7.51 7.16 -2.05
N SER A 87 -7.39 5.87 -1.75
CA SER A 87 -7.72 4.78 -2.68
C SER A 87 -9.21 4.75 -3.02
N ILE A 88 -10.11 4.87 -2.03
CA ILE A 88 -11.55 4.91 -2.25
C ILE A 88 -11.93 6.10 -3.14
N TYR A 89 -11.30 7.26 -2.89
CA TYR A 89 -11.57 8.49 -3.65
C TYR A 89 -11.03 8.44 -5.09
N LEU A 90 -9.87 7.82 -5.31
CA LEU A 90 -9.17 7.82 -6.60
C LEU A 90 -9.62 6.70 -7.53
N VAL A 91 -10.01 5.52 -7.02
CA VAL A 91 -10.44 4.38 -7.86
C VAL A 91 -11.49 4.76 -8.89
N PRO A 92 -12.59 5.47 -8.56
CA PRO A 92 -13.59 5.85 -9.56
C PRO A 92 -13.12 6.90 -10.56
N LYS A 93 -12.03 7.62 -10.27
CA LYS A 93 -11.50 8.72 -11.10
C LYS A 93 -10.47 8.25 -12.12
N ILE A 94 -9.55 7.40 -11.70
CA ILE A 94 -8.40 6.99 -12.52
C ILE A 94 -8.38 5.49 -12.84
N GLY A 95 -9.33 4.75 -12.28
CA GLY A 95 -9.40 3.30 -12.38
C GLY A 95 -8.46 2.57 -11.42
N LEU A 96 -8.82 1.32 -11.08
CA LEU A 96 -8.08 0.51 -10.12
C LEU A 96 -6.65 0.19 -10.60
N ALA A 97 -6.50 -0.20 -11.87
CA ALA A 97 -5.21 -0.57 -12.43
C ALA A 97 -4.22 0.60 -12.42
N SER A 98 -4.67 1.81 -12.81
CA SER A 98 -3.85 3.03 -12.78
C SER A 98 -3.46 3.41 -11.36
N LEU A 99 -4.40 3.32 -10.40
CA LEU A 99 -4.12 3.57 -8.99
C LEU A 99 -3.03 2.64 -8.48
N LEU A 100 -3.19 1.32 -8.68
CA LEU A 100 -2.23 0.33 -8.19
C LEU A 100 -0.86 0.49 -8.83
N ALA A 101 -0.80 0.79 -10.13
CA ALA A 101 0.46 1.05 -10.81
C ALA A 101 1.22 2.24 -10.21
N LEU A 102 0.54 3.35 -9.95
CA LEU A 102 1.13 4.53 -9.32
C LEU A 102 1.51 4.27 -7.85
N VAL A 103 0.69 3.54 -7.11
CA VAL A 103 0.99 3.13 -5.73
C VAL A 103 2.25 2.27 -5.68
N ILE A 104 2.39 1.29 -6.59
CA ILE A 104 3.60 0.45 -6.68
C ILE A 104 4.84 1.31 -6.95
N CYS A 105 4.76 2.28 -7.85
CA CYS A 105 5.87 3.22 -8.10
C CYS A 105 6.25 4.00 -6.84
N GLY A 106 5.27 4.57 -6.15
CA GLY A 106 5.50 5.31 -4.91
C GLY A 106 6.13 4.43 -3.82
N GLN A 107 5.61 3.23 -3.62
CA GLN A 107 6.13 2.26 -2.66
C GLN A 107 7.55 1.82 -3.01
N LEU A 108 7.84 1.57 -4.30
CA LEU A 108 9.15 1.15 -4.76
C LEU A 108 10.21 2.24 -4.52
N ILE A 109 9.91 3.49 -4.90
CA ILE A 109 10.82 4.62 -4.69
C ILE A 109 11.08 4.80 -3.18
N SER A 110 10.02 4.84 -2.37
CA SER A 110 10.14 5.02 -0.93
C SER A 110 10.93 3.87 -0.29
N SER A 111 10.67 2.61 -0.67
CA SER A 111 11.37 1.45 -0.13
C SER A 111 12.86 1.43 -0.49
N LEU A 112 13.21 1.82 -1.72
CA LEU A 112 14.62 1.93 -2.14
C LEU A 112 15.37 3.00 -1.33
N MET A 113 14.73 4.13 -1.04
CA MET A 113 15.32 5.17 -0.19
C MET A 113 15.46 4.69 1.26
N LEU A 114 14.42 4.07 1.82
CA LEU A 114 14.44 3.56 3.20
C LEU A 114 15.51 2.48 3.38
N ASP A 115 15.61 1.54 2.43
CA ASP A 115 16.62 0.48 2.45
C ASP A 115 18.05 1.04 2.28
N HIS A 116 18.22 2.01 1.36
CA HIS A 116 19.54 2.56 1.05
C HIS A 116 20.17 3.29 2.23
N PHE A 117 19.36 4.07 2.95
CA PHE A 117 19.80 4.88 4.09
C PHE A 117 19.56 4.21 5.44
N GLY A 118 19.03 2.99 5.49
CA GLY A 118 18.71 2.30 6.73
C GLY A 118 17.71 3.08 7.61
N LEU A 119 16.78 3.81 7.00
CA LEU A 119 15.84 4.67 7.74
C LEU A 119 14.81 3.83 8.51
N VAL A 120 14.22 4.44 9.53
CA VAL A 120 13.12 3.86 10.33
C VAL A 120 13.53 2.52 11.00
N GLY A 121 14.82 2.36 11.32
CA GLY A 121 15.35 1.16 11.98
C GLY A 121 15.56 -0.04 11.07
N LEU A 122 15.49 0.15 9.75
CA LEU A 122 15.82 -0.89 8.78
C LEU A 122 17.34 -1.11 8.70
N VAL A 123 17.72 -2.33 8.35
CA VAL A 123 19.12 -2.64 8.04
C VAL A 123 19.49 -1.98 6.71
N GLU A 124 20.56 -1.18 6.71
CA GLU A 124 21.06 -0.54 5.50
C GLU A 124 21.35 -1.58 4.41
N ARG A 125 20.75 -1.40 3.25
CA ARG A 125 20.95 -2.23 2.06
C ARG A 125 21.23 -1.33 0.88
N LYS A 126 22.51 -1.11 0.57
CA LYS A 126 22.94 -0.25 -0.54
C LYS A 126 22.22 -0.58 -1.83
N LEU A 127 21.82 0.48 -2.52
CA LEU A 127 21.21 0.38 -3.83
C LEU A 127 22.23 -0.16 -4.85
N THR A 128 21.94 -1.32 -5.41
CA THR A 128 22.77 -1.89 -6.47
C THR A 128 22.31 -1.40 -7.83
N PRO A 129 23.21 -1.33 -8.85
CA PRO A 129 22.82 -0.97 -10.22
C PRO A 129 21.68 -1.85 -10.76
N VAL A 130 21.66 -3.13 -10.43
CA VAL A 130 20.62 -4.08 -10.85
C VAL A 130 19.26 -3.68 -10.27
N LYS A 131 19.19 -3.32 -8.98
CA LYS A 131 17.96 -2.85 -8.34
C LYS A 131 17.47 -1.53 -8.97
N LEU A 132 18.41 -0.62 -9.27
CA LEU A 132 18.07 0.65 -9.90
C LEU A 132 17.49 0.44 -11.31
N VAL A 133 18.13 -0.40 -12.12
CA VAL A 133 17.62 -0.75 -13.46
C VAL A 133 16.26 -1.41 -13.35
N GLY A 134 16.06 -2.37 -12.44
CA GLY A 134 14.75 -2.99 -12.19
C GLY A 134 13.66 -1.98 -11.83
N ALA A 135 13.98 -1.02 -10.97
CA ALA A 135 13.05 0.05 -10.60
C ALA A 135 12.70 0.95 -11.81
N ILE A 136 13.67 1.32 -12.62
CA ILE A 136 13.46 2.12 -13.85
C ILE A 136 12.56 1.35 -14.83
N VAL A 137 12.77 0.06 -15.02
CA VAL A 137 11.93 -0.78 -15.89
C VAL A 137 10.49 -0.82 -15.39
N ILE A 138 10.27 -0.98 -14.09
CA ILE A 138 8.92 -0.96 -13.51
C ILE A 138 8.25 0.41 -13.74
N MET A 139 8.96 1.50 -13.46
CA MET A 139 8.45 2.86 -13.69
C MET A 139 8.12 3.11 -15.16
N ALA A 140 9.00 2.69 -16.08
CA ALA A 140 8.75 2.80 -17.52
C ALA A 140 7.51 1.98 -17.94
N GLY A 141 7.33 0.77 -17.41
CA GLY A 141 6.13 -0.04 -17.63
C GLY A 141 4.85 0.65 -17.15
N VAL A 142 4.89 1.31 -16.00
CA VAL A 142 3.75 2.08 -15.48
C VAL A 142 3.44 3.28 -16.37
N VAL A 143 4.45 4.04 -16.82
CA VAL A 143 4.25 5.15 -17.76
C VAL A 143 3.63 4.65 -19.07
N PHE A 144 4.12 3.54 -19.60
CA PHE A 144 3.56 2.92 -20.79
C PHE A 144 2.12 2.45 -20.59
N MET A 145 1.81 1.87 -19.45
CA MET A 145 0.45 1.45 -19.09
C MET A 145 -0.53 2.63 -19.02
N LEU A 146 -0.08 3.77 -18.50
CA LEU A 146 -0.94 4.95 -18.31
C LEU A 146 -1.10 5.78 -19.60
N PHE A 147 -0.08 5.84 -20.43
CA PHE A 147 0.00 6.77 -21.57
C PHE A 147 0.21 6.08 -22.92
N GLY A 148 0.40 4.75 -22.96
CA GLY A 148 0.74 3.98 -24.16
C GLY A 148 -0.28 4.15 -25.28
N ASP A 149 -1.59 4.11 -24.96
CA ASP A 149 -2.65 4.30 -25.96
C ASP A 149 -2.60 5.70 -26.60
N ARG A 150 -2.31 6.73 -25.80
CA ARG A 150 -2.14 8.12 -26.31
C ARG A 150 -0.93 8.22 -27.22
N LEU A 151 0.17 7.58 -26.83
CA LEU A 151 1.41 7.56 -27.61
C LEU A 151 1.22 6.85 -28.96
N LEU A 152 0.56 5.69 -28.94
CA LEU A 152 0.25 4.92 -30.14
C LEU A 152 -0.69 5.66 -31.09
N ASN A 153 -1.71 6.32 -30.54
CA ASN A 153 -2.64 7.12 -31.35
C ASN A 153 -1.95 8.33 -31.98
N ALA A 154 -1.05 9.01 -31.25
CA ALA A 154 -0.26 10.11 -31.79
C ALA A 154 0.66 9.66 -32.94
N LEU A 155 1.27 8.48 -32.85
CA LEU A 155 2.12 7.91 -33.89
C LEU A 155 1.32 7.45 -35.14
N ARG A 156 0.05 7.10 -34.96
CA ARG A 156 -0.83 6.69 -36.10
C ARG A 156 -1.44 7.88 -36.83
N SER A 157 -1.49 9.04 -36.21
CA SER A 157 -2.05 10.28 -36.78
C SER A 157 -1.01 11.16 -37.47
N SER A 158 0.26 10.82 -37.37
CA SER A 158 1.39 11.43 -38.10
C SER A 158 1.71 10.64 -39.35
#